data_dc6cd1668164d8cfa8362dbec60787fb
#
_entry.id   dc6cd1668164d8cfa8362dbec60787fb
#
_cell.length_a   1.000
_cell.length_b   1.000
_cell.length_c   1.000
_cell.angle_alpha   90.00
_cell.angle_beta   90.00
_cell.angle_gamma   90.00
#
_symmetry.space_group_name_H-M   'P 1'
#
loop_
_entity.id
_entity.type
_entity.pdbx_description
1 polymer ?
#
loop_
_entity_poly.entity_id
_entity_poly.type
_entity_poly.pdbx_seq_one_letter_code
_entity_poly.pdbx_strand_id
1 'polypeptide(L)'
;MKEWIIIMTAANRAGILAAVTRAMHDLKGDLRESSQTVVRGFFTMIFSADFPETLGQEVIRDHLQDVCRPFSIDLAVRDPQTHLPVYAAGVQDTRAFRLRVGGRNEPGFLQVLSQLMARLDIDITGMHAVRTAENGEFEMILKLALPSSVIPDHLLHEIETVGRNFGTTAELRPAS
;
A
#
# COMPACT_ATOMS: atom_id res chain seq x y z
N MET A 1 -6.79 -13.32 21.59
CA MET A 1 -6.55 -13.25 20.14
C MET A 1 -5.21 -12.58 19.91
N LYS A 2 -4.43 -13.07 18.95
CA LYS A 2 -3.13 -12.50 18.57
C LYS A 2 -3.19 -12.04 17.11
N GLU A 3 -2.70 -10.84 16.85
CA GLU A 3 -2.62 -10.27 15.52
C GLU A 3 -1.43 -10.82 14.74
N TRP A 4 -1.64 -11.08 13.46
CA TRP A 4 -0.62 -11.45 12.49
C TRP A 4 -0.78 -10.65 11.21
N ILE A 5 0.35 -10.30 10.58
CA ILE A 5 0.39 -9.69 9.26
C ILE A 5 0.66 -10.79 8.24
N ILE A 6 -0.20 -10.89 7.24
CA ILE A 6 -0.07 -11.85 6.15
C ILE A 6 0.19 -11.09 4.85
N ILE A 7 1.24 -11.50 4.13
CA ILE A 7 1.65 -10.93 2.85
C ILE A 7 1.62 -12.06 1.83
N MET A 8 0.94 -11.86 0.71
CA MET A 8 0.85 -12.89 -0.31
C MET A 8 0.91 -12.34 -1.74
N THR A 9 1.46 -13.17 -2.64
CA THR A 9 1.49 -12.91 -4.07
C THR A 9 1.13 -14.16 -4.85
N ALA A 10 0.52 -14.00 -6.01
CA ALA A 10 0.16 -15.09 -6.92
C ALA A 10 -0.06 -14.59 -8.35
N ALA A 11 -0.12 -15.50 -9.32
CA ALA A 11 -0.74 -15.19 -10.60
C ALA A 11 -2.25 -14.97 -10.39
N ASN A 12 -2.77 -13.84 -10.87
CA ASN A 12 -4.16 -13.47 -10.61
C ASN A 12 -5.15 -14.44 -11.28
N ARG A 13 -6.04 -14.99 -10.47
CA ARG A 13 -7.15 -15.85 -10.91
C ARG A 13 -8.37 -15.64 -10.04
N ALA A 14 -9.56 -15.79 -10.64
CA ALA A 14 -10.81 -15.83 -9.88
C ALA A 14 -10.75 -16.94 -8.81
N GLY A 15 -11.22 -16.63 -7.60
CA GLY A 15 -11.29 -17.57 -6.48
C GLY A 15 -10.16 -17.46 -5.46
N ILE A 16 -9.07 -16.73 -5.72
CA ILE A 16 -7.99 -16.53 -4.73
C ILE A 16 -8.53 -15.97 -3.42
N LEU A 17 -9.29 -14.88 -3.48
CA LEU A 17 -9.84 -14.24 -2.28
C LEU A 17 -10.79 -15.18 -1.53
N ALA A 18 -11.61 -15.95 -2.25
CA ALA A 18 -12.48 -16.96 -1.64
C ALA A 18 -11.70 -18.07 -0.90
N ALA A 19 -10.58 -18.51 -1.48
CA ALA A 19 -9.70 -19.49 -0.81
C ALA A 19 -9.05 -18.90 0.45
N VAL A 20 -8.55 -17.67 0.38
CA VAL A 20 -7.95 -16.97 1.53
C VAL A 20 -8.96 -16.80 2.66
N THR A 21 -10.14 -16.27 2.35
CA THR A 21 -11.19 -16.05 3.38
C THR A 21 -11.72 -17.36 3.96
N ARG A 22 -11.77 -18.44 3.17
CA ARG A 22 -12.08 -19.77 3.67
C ARG A 22 -11.01 -20.26 4.65
N ALA A 23 -9.73 -20.18 4.29
CA ALA A 23 -8.64 -20.58 5.17
C ALA A 23 -8.64 -19.80 6.49
N MET A 24 -8.91 -18.50 6.42
CA MET A 24 -9.08 -17.67 7.62
C MET A 24 -10.26 -18.15 8.49
N HIS A 25 -11.40 -18.41 7.86
CA HIS A 25 -12.58 -18.93 8.57
C HIS A 25 -12.30 -20.26 9.29
N ASP A 26 -11.61 -21.19 8.61
CA ASP A 26 -11.23 -22.49 9.17
C ASP A 26 -10.34 -22.33 10.44
N LEU A 27 -9.50 -21.31 10.45
CA LEU A 27 -8.62 -20.96 11.56
C LEU A 27 -9.29 -20.03 12.61
N LYS A 28 -10.56 -19.70 12.44
CA LYS A 28 -11.28 -18.71 13.27
C LYS A 28 -10.59 -17.34 13.28
N GLY A 29 -10.00 -16.96 12.14
CA GLY A 29 -9.34 -15.68 11.94
C GLY A 29 -10.36 -14.57 11.67
N ASP A 30 -10.12 -13.39 12.22
CA ASP A 30 -10.90 -12.18 12.00
C ASP A 30 -10.05 -11.12 11.30
N LEU A 31 -10.51 -10.67 10.13
CA LEU A 31 -9.82 -9.67 9.31
C LEU A 31 -9.96 -8.28 9.95
N ARG A 32 -8.84 -7.60 10.17
CA ARG A 32 -8.82 -6.20 10.65
C ARG A 32 -8.65 -5.20 9.52
N GLU A 33 -7.60 -5.36 8.76
CA GLU A 33 -7.22 -4.42 7.70
C GLU A 33 -6.66 -5.20 6.51
N SER A 34 -6.92 -4.70 5.31
CA SER A 34 -6.38 -5.32 4.11
C SER A 34 -6.13 -4.31 2.99
N SER A 35 -5.08 -4.58 2.22
CA SER A 35 -4.82 -3.92 0.94
C SER A 35 -4.54 -4.97 -0.12
N GLN A 36 -5.21 -4.86 -1.26
CA GLN A 36 -5.08 -5.80 -2.36
C GLN A 36 -4.96 -5.05 -3.69
N THR A 37 -4.10 -5.53 -4.54
CA THR A 37 -3.98 -4.99 -5.90
C THR A 37 -3.63 -6.07 -6.92
N VAL A 38 -3.90 -5.76 -8.20
CA VAL A 38 -3.49 -6.58 -9.34
C VAL A 38 -2.72 -5.70 -10.30
N VAL A 39 -1.46 -6.05 -10.56
CA VAL A 39 -0.61 -5.35 -11.52
C VAL A 39 -0.17 -6.34 -12.59
N ARG A 40 -0.54 -6.10 -13.85
CA ARG A 40 -0.19 -6.94 -15.01
C ARG A 40 -0.41 -8.44 -14.81
N GLY A 41 -1.52 -8.80 -14.17
CA GLY A 41 -1.86 -10.21 -13.90
C GLY A 41 -1.20 -10.80 -12.65
N PHE A 42 -0.44 -10.02 -11.88
CA PHE A 42 0.06 -10.43 -10.57
C PHE A 42 -0.85 -9.89 -9.47
N PHE A 43 -1.41 -10.79 -8.69
CA PHE A 43 -2.16 -10.49 -7.48
C PHE A 43 -1.21 -10.29 -6.31
N THR A 44 -1.42 -9.24 -5.54
CA THR A 44 -0.77 -9.00 -4.25
C THR A 44 -1.79 -8.63 -3.20
N MET A 45 -1.61 -9.15 -2.00
CA MET A 45 -2.45 -8.79 -0.85
C MET A 45 -1.59 -8.75 0.41
N ILE A 46 -1.78 -7.72 1.21
CA ILE A 46 -1.32 -7.64 2.58
C ILE A 46 -2.54 -7.41 3.47
N PHE A 47 -2.62 -8.15 4.57
CA PHE A 47 -3.69 -7.95 5.53
C PHE A 47 -3.24 -8.26 6.96
N SER A 48 -3.87 -7.61 7.94
CA SER A 48 -3.78 -7.99 9.33
C SER A 48 -5.03 -8.75 9.76
N ALA A 49 -4.85 -9.75 10.58
CA ALA A 49 -5.94 -10.54 11.13
C ALA A 49 -5.62 -11.07 12.52
N ASP A 50 -6.66 -11.15 13.34
CA ASP A 50 -6.59 -11.78 14.66
C ASP A 50 -6.88 -13.27 14.57
N PHE A 51 -6.02 -14.07 15.17
CA PHE A 51 -6.23 -15.52 15.32
C PHE A 51 -6.21 -15.92 16.80
N PRO A 52 -6.79 -17.09 17.15
CA PRO A 52 -6.64 -17.64 18.49
C PRO A 52 -5.17 -17.71 18.93
N GLU A 53 -4.87 -17.35 20.16
CA GLU A 53 -3.50 -17.33 20.70
C GLU A 53 -2.81 -18.70 20.69
N THR A 54 -3.60 -19.76 20.63
CA THR A 54 -3.12 -21.14 20.51
C THR A 54 -2.50 -21.46 19.13
N LEU A 55 -2.73 -20.61 18.13
CA LEU A 55 -2.21 -20.80 16.78
C LEU A 55 -0.88 -20.07 16.60
N GLY A 56 0.16 -20.83 16.34
CA GLY A 56 1.47 -20.30 15.98
C GLY A 56 1.56 -19.89 14.50
N GLN A 57 2.58 -19.09 14.21
CA GLN A 57 2.88 -18.58 12.86
C GLN A 57 2.90 -19.69 11.79
N GLU A 58 3.52 -20.82 12.11
CA GLU A 58 3.68 -21.94 11.17
C GLU A 58 2.35 -22.60 10.85
N VAL A 59 1.48 -22.78 11.85
CA VAL A 59 0.15 -23.37 11.66
C VAL A 59 -0.69 -22.50 10.73
N ILE A 60 -0.66 -21.18 10.94
CA ILE A 60 -1.39 -20.20 10.09
C ILE A 60 -0.84 -20.25 8.67
N ARG A 61 0.49 -20.20 8.52
CA ARG A 61 1.16 -20.25 7.21
C ARG A 61 0.82 -21.53 6.45
N ASP A 62 0.99 -22.67 7.10
CA ASP A 62 0.85 -23.98 6.45
C ASP A 62 -0.60 -24.24 6.03
N HIS A 63 -1.57 -23.84 6.86
CA HIS A 63 -2.98 -23.96 6.50
C HIS A 63 -3.38 -23.04 5.33
N LEU A 64 -2.93 -21.77 5.35
CA LEU A 64 -3.13 -20.86 4.22
C LEU A 64 -2.51 -21.40 2.93
N GLN A 65 -1.29 -21.93 2.99
CA GLN A 65 -0.63 -22.54 1.83
C GLN A 65 -1.41 -23.75 1.32
N ASP A 66 -1.90 -24.60 2.21
CA ASP A 66 -2.63 -25.81 1.82
C ASP A 66 -3.96 -25.49 1.13
N VAL A 67 -4.79 -24.64 1.73
CA VAL A 67 -6.08 -24.23 1.17
C VAL A 67 -5.90 -23.46 -0.15
N CYS A 68 -4.86 -22.64 -0.25
CA CYS A 68 -4.56 -21.85 -1.44
C CYS A 68 -3.61 -22.55 -2.44
N ARG A 69 -3.28 -23.82 -2.24
CA ARG A 69 -2.42 -24.62 -3.12
C ARG A 69 -2.79 -24.54 -4.61
N PRO A 70 -4.08 -24.56 -5.02
CA PRO A 70 -4.45 -24.44 -6.44
C PRO A 70 -4.02 -23.15 -7.11
N PHE A 71 -3.66 -22.12 -6.33
CA PHE A 71 -3.26 -20.81 -6.80
C PHE A 71 -1.75 -20.58 -6.75
N SER A 72 -0.98 -21.54 -6.20
CA SER A 72 0.49 -21.47 -6.07
C SER A 72 0.93 -20.13 -5.46
N ILE A 73 0.35 -19.80 -4.30
CA ILE A 73 0.66 -18.53 -3.62
C ILE A 73 2.04 -18.57 -2.98
N ASP A 74 2.76 -17.46 -3.09
CA ASP A 74 3.88 -17.12 -2.21
C ASP A 74 3.34 -16.37 -1.00
N LEU A 75 3.70 -16.82 0.21
CA LEU A 75 3.10 -16.38 1.46
C LEU A 75 4.14 -16.13 2.54
N ALA A 76 4.02 -15.02 3.23
CA ALA A 76 4.75 -14.73 4.45
C ALA A 76 3.80 -14.32 5.57
N VAL A 77 4.00 -14.88 6.77
CA VAL A 77 3.32 -14.47 8.00
C VAL A 77 4.32 -13.74 8.88
N ARG A 78 3.94 -12.64 9.49
CA ARG A 78 4.80 -11.80 10.33
C ARG A 78 4.11 -11.45 11.63
N ASP A 79 4.86 -11.47 12.72
CA ASP A 79 4.42 -10.95 14.01
C ASP A 79 4.61 -9.42 14.02
N PRO A 80 3.55 -8.61 14.12
CA PRO A 80 3.70 -7.15 14.11
C PRO A 80 4.53 -6.64 15.28
N GLN A 81 4.52 -7.33 16.44
CA GLN A 81 5.29 -6.91 17.61
C GLN A 81 6.81 -7.07 17.42
N THR A 82 7.21 -8.06 16.64
CA THR A 82 8.65 -8.34 16.37
C THR A 82 9.18 -7.62 15.13
N HIS A 83 8.30 -7.22 14.22
CA HIS A 83 8.67 -6.73 12.90
C HIS A 83 8.14 -5.32 12.60
N LEU A 84 7.49 -4.65 13.57
CA LEU A 84 7.14 -3.24 13.38
C LEU A 84 8.43 -2.45 13.18
N PRO A 85 8.57 -1.73 12.05
CA PRO A 85 9.67 -0.80 11.91
C PRO A 85 9.62 0.21 13.05
N VAL A 86 10.78 0.60 13.57
CA VAL A 86 10.94 1.65 14.60
C VAL A 86 10.21 2.96 14.22
N TYR A 87 9.90 3.13 12.94
CA TYR A 87 9.17 4.26 12.37
C TYR A 87 7.71 4.38 12.84
N ALA A 88 7.09 3.28 13.25
CA ALA A 88 5.71 3.30 13.75
C ALA A 88 5.57 3.85 15.18
N ALA A 89 6.67 4.08 15.87
CA ALA A 89 6.70 4.56 17.26
C ALA A 89 6.51 6.09 17.41
N GLY A 90 6.52 6.84 16.32
CA GLY A 90 6.22 8.27 16.31
C GLY A 90 4.89 8.52 15.62
N VAL A 91 3.79 8.43 16.36
CA VAL A 91 2.51 8.97 15.89
C VAL A 91 2.68 10.49 15.83
N GLN A 92 3.25 10.98 14.73
CA GLN A 92 3.15 12.39 14.39
C GLN A 92 1.67 12.67 14.14
N ASP A 93 1.18 13.79 14.67
CA ASP A 93 -0.14 14.30 14.31
C ASP A 93 -0.13 14.60 12.81
N THR A 94 -0.70 13.66 12.03
CA THR A 94 -0.72 13.72 10.57
C THR A 94 -2.15 13.81 10.06
N ARG A 95 -2.31 14.49 8.94
CA ARG A 95 -3.58 14.61 8.22
C ARG A 95 -3.48 13.83 6.91
N ALA A 96 -4.51 13.06 6.59
CA ALA A 96 -4.57 12.29 5.36
C ALA A 96 -4.92 13.17 4.16
N PHE A 97 -4.11 13.11 3.11
CA PHE A 97 -4.32 13.79 1.84
C PHE A 97 -4.19 12.83 0.66
N ARG A 98 -4.83 13.20 -0.44
CA ARG A 98 -4.69 12.55 -1.74
C ARG A 98 -4.04 13.54 -2.70
N LEU A 99 -2.91 13.15 -3.26
CA LEU A 99 -2.23 13.86 -4.34
C LEU A 99 -2.49 13.12 -5.66
N ARG A 100 -3.09 13.82 -6.62
CA ARG A 100 -3.21 13.36 -8.00
C ARG A 100 -2.21 14.11 -8.86
N VAL A 101 -1.43 13.38 -9.65
CA VAL A 101 -0.48 13.95 -10.61
C VAL A 101 -0.73 13.32 -11.97
N GLY A 102 -0.77 14.14 -13.00
CA GLY A 102 -0.93 13.69 -14.37
C GLY A 102 -0.06 14.51 -15.33
N GLY A 103 0.29 13.92 -16.48
CA GLY A 103 1.06 14.60 -17.50
C GLY A 103 1.95 13.67 -18.30
N ARG A 104 3.02 14.22 -18.86
CA ARG A 104 3.99 13.44 -19.64
C ARG A 104 4.79 12.52 -18.73
N ASN A 105 5.06 11.32 -19.24
CA ASN A 105 5.91 10.36 -18.50
C ASN A 105 7.40 10.70 -18.73
N GLU A 106 7.87 11.71 -18.02
CA GLU A 106 9.28 12.10 -18.05
C GLU A 106 10.05 11.36 -16.94
N PRO A 107 11.17 10.70 -17.26
CA PRO A 107 12.00 10.04 -16.25
C PRO A 107 12.48 11.02 -15.17
N GLY A 108 12.47 10.56 -13.92
CA GLY A 108 12.99 11.33 -12.78
C GLY A 108 11.95 12.11 -11.98
N PHE A 109 10.75 12.35 -12.50
CA PHE A 109 9.71 13.06 -11.75
C PHE A 109 9.39 12.43 -10.40
N LEU A 110 9.13 11.11 -10.37
CA LEU A 110 8.84 10.40 -9.12
C LEU A 110 10.00 10.47 -8.12
N GLN A 111 11.24 10.44 -8.60
CA GLN A 111 12.42 10.59 -7.74
C GLN A 111 12.43 11.96 -7.06
N VAL A 112 12.24 13.04 -7.81
CA VAL A 112 12.23 14.40 -7.24
C VAL A 112 11.04 14.59 -6.31
N LEU A 113 9.87 14.09 -6.67
CA LEU A 113 8.68 14.14 -5.83
C LEU A 113 8.88 13.38 -4.51
N SER A 114 9.41 12.17 -4.55
CA SER A 114 9.65 11.38 -3.34
C SER A 114 10.72 11.99 -2.43
N GLN A 115 11.74 12.64 -3.00
CA GLN A 115 12.73 13.39 -2.23
C GLN A 115 12.11 14.63 -1.55
N LEU A 116 11.18 15.33 -2.23
CA LEU A 116 10.42 16.43 -1.63
C LEU A 116 9.59 15.94 -0.44
N MET A 117 8.86 14.83 -0.62
CA MET A 117 8.06 14.23 0.47
C MET A 117 8.95 13.87 1.66
N ALA A 118 10.05 13.17 1.43
CA ALA A 118 10.99 12.77 2.49
C ALA A 118 11.60 13.97 3.23
N ARG A 119 11.96 15.05 2.52
CA ARG A 119 12.50 16.27 3.14
C ARG A 119 11.49 16.97 4.06
N LEU A 120 10.21 16.85 3.77
CA LEU A 120 9.11 17.43 4.55
C LEU A 120 8.52 16.44 5.56
N ASP A 121 9.13 15.29 5.73
CA ASP A 121 8.69 14.21 6.63
C ASP A 121 7.27 13.72 6.31
N ILE A 122 6.89 13.78 5.03
CA ILE A 122 5.58 13.32 4.52
C ILE A 122 5.71 11.86 4.12
N ASP A 123 4.90 11.00 4.76
CA ASP A 123 4.84 9.59 4.39
C ASP A 123 3.89 9.35 3.21
N ILE A 124 4.34 8.52 2.26
CA ILE A 124 3.52 8.04 1.14
C ILE A 124 2.92 6.70 1.54
N THR A 125 1.72 6.72 2.09
CA THR A 125 1.03 5.53 2.62
C THR A 125 0.37 4.67 1.54
N GLY A 126 0.31 5.14 0.31
CA GLY A 126 -0.19 4.37 -0.83
C GLY A 126 0.08 5.09 -2.15
N MET A 127 0.27 4.30 -3.20
CA MET A 127 0.49 4.82 -4.55
C MET A 127 -0.17 3.91 -5.58
N HIS A 128 -0.86 4.54 -6.53
CA HIS A 128 -1.33 3.89 -7.74
C HIS A 128 -0.90 4.73 -8.95
N ALA A 129 -0.21 4.12 -9.88
CA ALA A 129 0.28 4.80 -11.07
C ALA A 129 -0.04 3.98 -12.32
N VAL A 130 -0.58 4.63 -13.34
CA VAL A 130 -0.91 4.02 -14.62
C VAL A 130 -0.35 4.87 -15.75
N ARG A 131 0.30 4.21 -16.71
CA ARG A 131 0.71 4.84 -17.96
C ARG A 131 -0.31 4.52 -19.04
N THR A 132 -0.86 5.55 -19.68
CA THR A 132 -1.76 5.39 -20.81
C THR A 132 -0.96 5.02 -22.08
N ALA A 133 -1.34 3.90 -22.70
CA ALA A 133 -0.60 3.37 -23.85
C ALA A 133 -0.67 4.24 -25.11
N GLU A 134 -1.75 5.02 -25.26
CA GLU A 134 -2.05 5.74 -26.49
C GLU A 134 -1.26 7.04 -26.69
N ASN A 135 -0.95 7.76 -25.63
CA ASN A 135 -0.30 9.08 -25.72
C ASN A 135 0.96 9.23 -24.84
N GLY A 136 1.36 8.16 -24.14
CA GLY A 136 2.52 8.20 -23.24
C GLY A 136 2.33 9.05 -21.99
N GLU A 137 1.12 9.52 -21.72
CA GLU A 137 0.77 10.21 -20.49
C GLU A 137 0.71 9.22 -19.33
N PHE A 138 0.91 9.73 -18.13
CA PHE A 138 0.71 8.96 -16.91
C PHE A 138 -0.26 9.67 -15.98
N GLU A 139 -0.90 8.89 -15.16
CA GLU A 139 -1.66 9.35 -14.02
C GLU A 139 -1.17 8.62 -12.78
N MET A 140 -0.97 9.36 -11.69
CA MET A 140 -0.53 8.83 -10.42
C MET A 140 -1.38 9.41 -9.30
N ILE A 141 -1.83 8.55 -8.41
CA ILE A 141 -2.56 8.91 -7.20
C ILE A 141 -1.76 8.42 -6.01
N LEU A 142 -1.40 9.35 -5.13
CA LEU A 142 -0.70 9.05 -3.87
C LEU A 142 -1.62 9.34 -2.69
N LYS A 143 -1.55 8.48 -1.69
CA LYS A 143 -2.09 8.75 -0.36
C LYS A 143 -0.94 9.23 0.50
N LEU A 144 -1.12 10.37 1.14
CA LEU A 144 -0.09 11.05 1.91
C LEU A 144 -0.54 11.23 3.36
N ALA A 145 0.36 10.99 4.29
CA ALA A 145 0.22 11.42 5.68
C ALA A 145 1.05 12.70 5.87
N LEU A 146 0.38 13.85 5.93
CA LEU A 146 1.00 15.16 6.07
C LEU A 146 1.14 15.51 7.56
N PRO A 147 2.36 15.80 8.05
CA PRO A 147 2.55 16.41 9.38
C PRO A 147 1.73 17.71 9.53
N SER A 148 1.23 17.97 10.73
CA SER A 148 0.45 19.19 11.02
C SER A 148 1.21 20.48 10.72
N SER A 149 2.53 20.43 10.76
CA SER A 149 3.42 21.56 10.41
C SER A 149 3.45 21.90 8.92
N VAL A 150 3.03 20.98 8.04
CA VAL A 150 3.04 21.19 6.60
C VAL A 150 1.76 21.89 6.16
N ILE A 151 1.91 23.03 5.49
CA ILE A 151 0.79 23.79 4.92
C ILE A 151 0.47 23.23 3.53
N PRO A 152 -0.74 22.69 3.29
CA PRO A 152 -1.07 22.01 2.03
C PRO A 152 -0.90 22.88 0.78
N ASP A 153 -1.26 24.17 0.85
CA ASP A 153 -1.14 25.08 -0.30
C ASP A 153 0.34 25.34 -0.66
N HIS A 154 1.21 25.42 0.33
CA HIS A 154 2.66 25.57 0.09
C HIS A 154 3.23 24.29 -0.53
N LEU A 155 2.83 23.12 -0.02
CA LEU A 155 3.22 21.83 -0.59
C LEU A 155 2.78 21.72 -2.04
N LEU A 156 1.52 22.05 -2.34
CA LEU A 156 1.01 22.00 -3.71
C LEU A 156 1.83 22.91 -4.64
N HIS A 157 2.14 24.13 -4.20
CA HIS A 157 2.95 25.08 -4.97
C HIS A 157 4.37 24.54 -5.24
N GLU A 158 5.02 23.87 -4.27
CA GLU A 158 6.33 23.23 -4.47
C GLU A 158 6.22 22.08 -5.47
N ILE A 159 5.19 21.23 -5.37
CA ILE A 159 4.94 20.13 -6.30
C ILE A 159 4.72 20.65 -7.73
N GLU A 160 3.91 21.70 -7.90
CA GLU A 160 3.68 22.31 -9.21
C GLU A 160 4.95 22.94 -9.79
N THR A 161 5.78 23.53 -8.92
CA THR A 161 7.06 24.14 -9.35
C THR A 161 8.02 23.08 -9.87
N VAL A 162 8.13 21.94 -9.19
CA VAL A 162 8.87 20.76 -9.67
C VAL A 162 8.23 20.22 -10.93
N GLY A 163 6.91 20.05 -10.94
CA GLY A 163 6.14 19.45 -12.02
C GLY A 163 6.25 20.18 -13.37
N ARG A 164 6.41 21.50 -13.34
CA ARG A 164 6.59 22.31 -14.57
C ARG A 164 7.77 21.84 -15.43
N ASN A 165 8.86 21.42 -14.80
CA ASN A 165 10.03 20.92 -15.52
C ASN A 165 9.78 19.55 -16.18
N PHE A 166 8.75 18.84 -15.75
CA PHE A 166 8.36 17.51 -16.24
C PHE A 166 7.02 17.53 -17.02
N GLY A 167 6.45 18.71 -17.25
CA GLY A 167 5.16 18.83 -17.95
C GLY A 167 4.01 18.13 -17.23
N THR A 168 4.03 18.15 -15.88
CA THR A 168 3.00 17.54 -15.04
C THR A 168 2.13 18.59 -14.36
N THR A 169 0.89 18.21 -14.07
CA THR A 169 -0.07 18.94 -13.24
C THR A 169 -0.33 18.17 -11.96
N ALA A 170 -0.64 18.89 -10.89
CA ALA A 170 -0.90 18.29 -9.58
C ALA A 170 -2.18 18.83 -8.96
N GLU A 171 -2.86 18.01 -8.18
CA GLU A 171 -4.01 18.36 -7.38
C GLU A 171 -3.89 17.69 -6.01
N LEU A 172 -3.98 18.49 -4.94
CA LEU A 172 -3.90 18.00 -3.55
C LEU A 172 -5.24 18.23 -2.86
N ARG A 173 -5.85 17.18 -2.32
CA ARG A 173 -7.12 17.25 -1.58
C ARG A 173 -7.03 16.49 -0.27
N PRO A 174 -7.75 16.94 0.79
CA PRO A 174 -7.93 16.09 1.97
C PRO A 174 -8.51 14.73 1.56
N ALA A 175 -8.01 13.66 2.18
CA ALA A 175 -8.64 12.35 2.05
C ALA A 175 -9.86 12.32 2.98
N SER A 176 -11.03 12.08 2.41
CA SER A 176 -12.27 11.86 3.16
C SER A 176 -12.29 10.49 3.78
#